data_c8a1b9c33e5e211895e29ac1f23de880
#
_entry.id   c8a1b9c33e5e211895e29ac1f23de880
#
_cell.length_a   1.000
_cell.length_b   1.000
_cell.length_c   1.000
_cell.angle_alpha   90.00
_cell.angle_beta   90.00
_cell.angle_gamma   90.00
#
_symmetry.space_group_name_H-M   'P 1'
#
loop_
_entity.id
_entity.type
_entity.pdbx_description
1 polymer ?
#
loop_
_entity_poly.entity_id
_entity_poly.type
_entity_poly.pdbx_seq_one_letter_code
_entity_poly.pdbx_strand_id
1 'polypeptide(L)'
;SNFLTRKLMLLFDRLMSQLPLIKLLYGSIKDLLNAFAGEKKGFNRPVLVRLGSDSSAHVLGFITCDSLEKFGLAEYVSVYIPQSYNFAGQLLVFPRENVYPLDASSADLMTFIVSGGVAKN
;
A
#
# COMPACT_ATOMS: atom_id res chain seq x y z
N SER A 1 13.96 -21.82 -25.74
CA SER A 1 13.31 -21.96 -27.03
C SER A 1 11.87 -21.50 -26.99
N ASN A 2 11.32 -21.15 -28.12
CA ASN A 2 9.95 -20.70 -28.20
C ASN A 2 8.95 -21.76 -27.76
N PHE A 3 9.26 -23.02 -28.01
CA PHE A 3 8.39 -24.11 -27.60
C PHE A 3 8.32 -24.24 -26.09
N LEU A 4 9.44 -24.17 -25.42
CA LEU A 4 9.51 -24.28 -23.98
C LEU A 4 8.82 -23.10 -23.30
N THR A 5 9.09 -21.90 -23.78
CA THR A 5 8.46 -20.68 -23.25
C THR A 5 6.94 -20.75 -23.40
N ARG A 6 6.47 -21.18 -24.57
CA ARG A 6 5.04 -21.28 -24.83
C ARG A 6 4.40 -22.29 -23.91
N LYS A 7 5.05 -23.43 -23.68
CA LYS A 7 4.53 -24.46 -22.80
C LYS A 7 4.45 -23.97 -21.35
N LEU A 8 5.48 -23.24 -20.93
CA LEU A 8 5.49 -22.66 -19.59
C LEU A 8 4.38 -21.64 -19.40
N MET A 9 4.14 -20.82 -20.41
CA MET A 9 3.08 -19.83 -20.34
C MET A 9 1.70 -20.50 -20.28
N LEU A 10 1.49 -21.56 -21.05
CA LEU A 10 0.22 -22.27 -21.01
C LEU A 10 0.01 -22.94 -19.66
N LEU A 11 1.07 -23.49 -19.10
CA LEU A 11 1.00 -24.11 -17.77
C LEU A 11 0.68 -23.08 -16.71
N PHE A 12 1.33 -21.93 -16.80
CA PHE A 12 1.11 -20.83 -15.87
C PHE A 12 -0.33 -20.34 -15.94
N ASP A 13 -0.85 -20.15 -17.15
CA ASP A 13 -2.24 -19.72 -17.33
C ASP A 13 -3.23 -20.72 -16.75
N ARG A 14 -2.95 -22.02 -16.93
CA ARG A 14 -3.81 -23.06 -16.39
C ARG A 14 -3.81 -23.03 -14.86
N LEU A 15 -2.63 -22.87 -14.26
CA LEU A 15 -2.52 -22.79 -12.81
C LEU A 15 -3.26 -21.57 -12.28
N MET A 16 -3.10 -20.43 -12.94
CA MET A 16 -3.75 -19.18 -12.53
C MET A 16 -5.27 -19.31 -12.60
N SER A 17 -5.79 -20.00 -13.60
CA SER A 17 -7.23 -20.08 -13.76
C SER A 17 -7.88 -21.10 -12.82
N GLN A 18 -7.11 -22.04 -12.28
CA GLN A 18 -7.66 -23.14 -11.47
C GLN A 18 -7.52 -22.95 -9.97
N LEU A 19 -6.68 -22.04 -9.51
CA LEU A 19 -6.43 -21.87 -8.10
C LEU A 19 -7.32 -20.78 -7.50
N PRO A 20 -8.24 -21.15 -6.57
CA PRO A 20 -9.10 -20.14 -5.92
C PRO A 20 -8.32 -19.07 -5.19
N LEU A 21 -7.14 -19.44 -4.66
CA LEU A 21 -6.28 -18.49 -3.95
C LEU A 21 -5.83 -17.35 -4.86
N ILE A 22 -5.56 -17.66 -6.12
CA ILE A 22 -5.11 -16.65 -7.07
C ILE A 22 -6.26 -15.70 -7.43
N LYS A 23 -7.48 -16.23 -7.54
CA LYS A 23 -8.64 -15.37 -7.75
C LYS A 23 -8.88 -14.46 -6.57
N LEU A 24 -8.71 -14.97 -5.37
CA LEU A 24 -8.83 -14.17 -4.16
C LEU A 24 -7.78 -13.08 -4.12
N LEU A 25 -6.55 -13.41 -4.46
CA LEU A 25 -5.45 -12.46 -4.51
C LEU A 25 -5.70 -11.38 -5.55
N TYR A 26 -6.18 -11.78 -6.73
CA TYR A 26 -6.51 -10.83 -7.78
C TYR A 26 -7.62 -9.88 -7.34
N GLY A 27 -8.65 -10.43 -6.69
CA GLY A 27 -9.73 -9.61 -6.15
C GLY A 27 -9.23 -8.62 -5.11
N SER A 28 -8.32 -9.06 -4.25
CA SER A 28 -7.73 -8.18 -3.24
C SER A 28 -6.93 -7.05 -3.85
N ILE A 29 -6.15 -7.34 -4.89
CA ILE A 29 -5.39 -6.31 -5.60
C ILE A 29 -6.33 -5.34 -6.29
N LYS A 30 -7.39 -5.85 -6.90
CA LYS A 30 -8.37 -5.00 -7.56
C LYS A 30 -9.07 -4.09 -6.55
N ASP A 31 -9.43 -4.63 -5.39
CA ASP A 31 -10.03 -3.84 -4.32
C ASP A 31 -9.07 -2.77 -3.83
N LEU A 32 -7.79 -3.10 -3.72
CA LEU A 32 -6.77 -2.16 -3.32
C LEU A 32 -6.67 -1.01 -4.32
N LEU A 33 -6.65 -1.33 -5.62
CA LEU A 33 -6.59 -0.32 -6.66
C LEU A 33 -7.83 0.56 -6.68
N ASN A 34 -9.01 -0.05 -6.46
CA ASN A 34 -10.25 0.70 -6.40
C ASN A 34 -10.28 1.63 -5.18
N ALA A 35 -9.80 1.17 -4.04
CA ALA A 35 -9.71 2.00 -2.85
C ALA A 35 -8.77 3.17 -3.06
N PHE A 36 -7.68 2.92 -3.79
CA PHE A 36 -6.70 3.95 -4.09
C PHE A 36 -7.24 4.97 -5.09
N ALA A 37 -8.01 4.49 -6.07
CA ALA A 37 -8.63 5.38 -7.05
C ALA A 37 -9.83 6.13 -6.48
N GLY A 38 -10.46 5.61 -5.44
CA GLY A 38 -11.60 6.25 -4.81
C GLY A 38 -11.17 7.45 -3.98
N GLU A 39 -11.94 8.51 -4.06
CA GLU A 39 -11.60 9.75 -3.37
C GLU A 39 -12.03 9.75 -1.91
N LYS A 40 -12.90 8.84 -1.51
CA LYS A 40 -13.55 8.93 -0.22
C LYS A 40 -13.08 7.90 0.80
N LYS A 41 -12.38 6.85 0.36
CA LYS A 41 -11.98 5.77 1.26
C LYS A 41 -10.64 5.20 0.81
N GLY A 42 -10.00 4.47 1.70
CA GLY A 42 -8.76 3.78 1.40
C GLY A 42 -7.56 4.69 1.47
N PHE A 43 -6.79 4.72 0.41
CA PHE A 43 -5.47 5.36 0.43
C PHE A 43 -5.51 6.77 -0.14
N ASN A 44 -6.42 7.58 0.36
CA ASN A 44 -6.57 8.95 -0.14
C ASN A 44 -6.02 10.03 0.82
N ARG A 45 -5.28 9.62 1.83
CA ARG A 45 -4.75 10.57 2.83
C ARG A 45 -3.25 10.38 3.00
N PRO A 46 -2.45 10.96 2.09
CA PRO A 46 -0.98 10.87 2.18
C PRO A 46 -0.46 11.51 3.45
N VAL A 47 0.53 10.88 4.07
CA VAL A 47 1.13 11.40 5.28
C VAL A 47 2.62 11.15 5.31
N LEU A 48 3.30 11.99 6.09
CA LEU A 48 4.70 11.81 6.46
C LEU A 48 4.71 11.43 7.94
N VAL A 49 5.39 10.33 8.28
CA VAL A 49 5.37 9.81 9.64
C VAL A 49 6.78 9.80 10.20
N ARG A 50 6.93 10.37 11.39
CA ARG A 50 8.22 10.33 12.09
C ARG A 50 8.36 8.99 12.81
N LEU A 51 9.51 8.36 12.64
CA LEU A 51 9.77 7.02 13.18
C LEU A 51 10.31 7.04 14.61
N GLY A 52 9.71 7.80 15.47
CA GLY A 52 10.12 7.88 16.85
C GLY A 52 10.42 9.30 17.26
N SER A 53 10.43 9.55 18.56
CA SER A 53 10.59 10.91 19.08
C SER A 53 11.99 11.44 18.87
N ASP A 54 12.99 10.55 18.88
CA ASP A 54 14.41 10.94 18.76
C ASP A 54 14.96 10.77 17.37
N SER A 55 14.13 10.33 16.43
CA SER A 55 14.59 10.02 15.09
C SER A 55 14.29 11.17 14.13
N SER A 56 15.24 11.45 13.24
CA SER A 56 15.03 12.36 12.13
C SER A 56 14.50 11.62 10.90
N ALA A 57 14.45 10.29 10.95
CA ALA A 57 13.95 9.51 9.84
C ALA A 57 12.43 9.54 9.78
N HIS A 58 11.92 9.62 8.57
CA HIS A 58 10.49 9.64 8.33
C HIS A 58 10.14 8.61 7.27
N VAL A 59 8.89 8.22 7.24
CA VAL A 59 8.38 7.31 6.23
C VAL A 59 7.14 7.91 5.60
N LEU A 60 6.90 7.58 4.35
CA LEU A 60 5.73 8.03 3.62
C LEU A 60 4.68 6.93 3.61
N GLY A 61 3.44 7.32 3.78
CA GLY A 61 2.35 6.35 3.78
C GLY A 61 1.00 7.01 3.67
N PHE A 62 -0.03 6.25 4.00
CA PHE A 62 -1.42 6.71 3.91
C PHE A 62 -2.15 6.35 5.20
N ILE A 63 -2.83 7.32 5.79
CA ILE A 63 -3.71 7.02 6.93
C ILE A 63 -4.86 6.18 6.43
N THR A 64 -5.09 5.05 7.09
CA THR A 64 -6.22 4.19 6.77
C THR A 64 -7.32 4.29 7.82
N CYS A 65 -6.96 4.57 9.06
CA CYS A 65 -7.94 4.75 10.11
C CYS A 65 -7.43 5.81 11.08
N ASP A 66 -8.19 6.87 11.27
CA ASP A 66 -7.74 7.99 12.09
C ASP A 66 -8.21 7.89 13.55
N SER A 67 -8.83 6.80 13.93
CA SER A 67 -9.19 6.53 15.31
C SER A 67 -9.20 5.04 15.55
N LEU A 68 -8.43 4.60 16.50
CA LEU A 68 -8.35 3.19 16.89
C LEU A 68 -8.97 3.00 18.27
N GLU A 69 -9.96 3.79 18.59
CA GLU A 69 -10.61 3.77 19.91
C GLU A 69 -11.20 2.41 20.22
N LYS A 70 -11.73 1.71 19.21
CA LYS A 70 -12.32 0.39 19.43
C LYS A 70 -11.30 -0.65 19.86
N PHE A 71 -10.02 -0.36 19.71
CA PHE A 71 -8.93 -1.23 20.20
C PHE A 71 -8.27 -0.67 21.46
N GLY A 72 -8.85 0.37 22.05
CA GLY A 72 -8.24 1.00 23.19
C GLY A 72 -7.07 1.90 22.88
N LEU A 73 -6.94 2.32 21.62
CA LEU A 73 -5.81 3.13 21.14
C LEU A 73 -6.31 4.46 20.57
N ALA A 74 -7.00 5.23 21.40
CA ALA A 74 -7.64 6.47 20.95
C ALA A 74 -6.65 7.51 20.43
N GLU A 75 -5.42 7.51 20.95
CA GLU A 75 -4.41 8.49 20.58
C GLU A 75 -3.56 8.05 19.38
N TYR A 76 -3.93 6.94 18.75
CA TYR A 76 -3.14 6.35 17.67
C TYR A 76 -3.93 6.32 16.37
N VAL A 77 -3.20 6.29 15.28
CA VAL A 77 -3.76 6.14 13.95
C VAL A 77 -3.06 5.00 13.24
N SER A 78 -3.74 4.36 12.30
CA SER A 78 -3.13 3.34 11.48
C SER A 78 -2.67 3.94 10.16
N VAL A 79 -1.47 3.56 9.74
CA VAL A 79 -0.85 4.06 8.51
C VAL A 79 -0.38 2.87 7.70
N TYR A 80 -0.81 2.82 6.45
CA TYR A 80 -0.34 1.81 5.52
C TYR A 80 0.90 2.34 4.81
N ILE A 81 1.98 1.56 4.88
CA ILE A 81 3.26 1.93 4.30
C ILE A 81 3.58 0.97 3.16
N PRO A 82 3.36 1.40 1.90
CA PRO A 82 3.70 0.55 0.76
C PRO A 82 5.19 0.29 0.67
N GLN A 83 5.56 -0.83 0.09
CA GLN A 83 6.96 -1.14 -0.17
C GLN A 83 7.32 -0.80 -1.62
N SER A 84 8.61 -0.62 -1.85
CA SER A 84 9.11 -0.36 -3.19
C SER A 84 9.21 -1.67 -3.95
N TYR A 85 8.82 -1.63 -5.23
CA TYR A 85 8.96 -2.72 -6.19
C TYR A 85 8.24 -4.01 -5.82
N ASN A 86 7.15 -3.89 -5.06
CA ASN A 86 6.28 -5.04 -4.83
C ASN A 86 4.90 -4.54 -4.38
N PHE A 87 3.96 -5.48 -4.19
CA PHE A 87 2.60 -5.15 -3.79
C PHE A 87 2.38 -5.30 -2.30
N ALA A 88 3.40 -5.69 -1.58
CA ALA A 88 3.29 -5.81 -0.13
C ALA A 88 3.46 -4.45 0.52
N GLY A 89 3.05 -4.37 1.74
CA GLY A 89 3.21 -3.18 2.56
C GLY A 89 3.01 -3.57 4.00
N GLN A 90 3.12 -2.61 4.89
CA GLN A 90 2.92 -2.86 6.30
C GLN A 90 1.86 -1.92 6.83
N LEU A 91 1.05 -2.44 7.73
CA LEU A 91 0.13 -1.59 8.47
C LEU A 91 0.74 -1.36 9.84
N LEU A 92 1.07 -0.12 10.13
CA LEU A 92 1.68 0.25 11.39
C LEU A 92 0.77 1.23 12.13
N VAL A 93 0.97 1.28 13.44
CA VAL A 93 0.19 2.16 14.31
C VAL A 93 1.15 3.17 14.93
N PHE A 94 0.82 4.45 14.78
CA PHE A 94 1.66 5.53 15.28
C PHE A 94 0.85 6.47 16.16
N PRO A 95 1.52 7.10 17.14
CA PRO A 95 0.88 8.22 17.84
C PRO A 95 0.47 9.29 16.83
N ARG A 96 -0.71 9.87 17.03
CA ARG A 96 -1.22 10.89 16.11
C ARG A 96 -0.26 12.04 15.93
N GLU A 97 0.47 12.40 16.96
CA GLU A 97 1.41 13.51 16.93
C GLU A 97 2.61 13.28 16.03
N ASN A 98 2.88 12.01 15.66
CA ASN A 98 3.99 11.68 14.78
C ASN A 98 3.61 11.69 13.31
N VAL A 99 2.35 11.96 12.99
CA VAL A 99 1.83 11.84 11.64
C VAL A 99 1.47 13.21 11.11
N TYR A 100 2.06 13.58 9.98
CA TYR A 100 1.89 14.89 9.37
C TYR A 100 1.19 14.74 8.01
N PRO A 101 0.04 15.39 7.82
CA PRO A 101 -0.61 15.34 6.50
C PRO A 101 0.26 15.92 5.40
N LEU A 102 0.19 15.33 4.22
CA LEU A 102 0.86 15.84 3.05
C LEU A 102 -0.17 16.35 2.05
N ASP A 103 0.09 17.51 1.49
CA ASP A 103 -0.72 18.06 0.42
C ASP A 103 -0.19 17.53 -0.91
N ALA A 104 -0.52 16.28 -1.20
CA ALA A 104 -0.01 15.59 -2.37
C ALA A 104 -1.10 14.68 -2.93
N SER A 105 -1.00 14.41 -4.22
CA SER A 105 -1.87 13.43 -4.85
C SER A 105 -1.51 12.03 -4.36
N SER A 106 -2.52 11.24 -4.00
CA SER A 106 -2.29 9.88 -3.57
C SER A 106 -1.65 9.03 -4.67
N ALA A 107 -2.06 9.26 -5.92
CA ALA A 107 -1.49 8.53 -7.05
C ALA A 107 -0.02 8.86 -7.23
N ASP A 108 0.34 10.13 -7.12
CA ASP A 108 1.73 10.55 -7.26
C ASP A 108 2.58 9.98 -6.13
N LEU A 109 2.08 10.01 -4.91
CA LEU A 109 2.82 9.49 -3.77
C LEU A 109 3.01 7.97 -3.90
N MET A 110 1.96 7.25 -4.29
CA MET A 110 2.06 5.81 -4.46
C MET A 110 3.10 5.47 -5.54
N THR A 111 3.07 6.19 -6.65
CA THR A 111 4.05 5.98 -7.73
C THR A 111 5.46 6.23 -7.24
N PHE A 112 5.64 7.29 -6.47
CA PHE A 112 6.95 7.62 -5.90
C PHE A 112 7.45 6.51 -4.98
N ILE A 113 6.59 6.03 -4.07
CA ILE A 113 6.99 5.00 -3.12
C ILE A 113 7.31 3.69 -3.82
N VAL A 114 6.42 3.24 -4.72
CA VAL A 114 6.57 1.95 -5.38
C VAL A 114 7.80 1.93 -6.27
N SER A 115 8.17 3.06 -6.84
CA SER A 115 9.37 3.16 -7.68
C SER A 115 10.65 3.35 -6.86
N GLY A 116 10.56 3.33 -5.54
CA GLY A 116 11.73 3.55 -4.70
C GLY A 116 12.21 4.99 -4.68
N GLY A 117 11.32 5.91 -4.97
CA GLY A 117 11.64 7.33 -4.97
C GLY A 117 12.25 7.83 -6.28
N VAL A 118 12.22 7.00 -7.32
CA VAL A 118 12.81 7.37 -8.61
C VAL A 118 11.83 8.14 -9.48
N ALA A 119 10.58 7.72 -9.52
CA ALA A 119 9.56 8.37 -10.33
C ALA A 119 9.08 9.65 -9.65
N LYS A 120 9.35 10.79 -10.26
CA LYS A 120 8.99 12.09 -9.69
C LYS A 120 7.62 12.58 -10.13
N ASN A 121 7.06 11.96 -11.13
CA ASN A 121 5.75 12.36 -11.67
C ASN A 121 4.93 11.16 -11.97
#